data_6f7be28734d16e461467fc183921252b
#
_entry.id   6f7be28734d16e461467fc183921252b
#
_cell.length_a   1.000
_cell.length_b   1.000
_cell.length_c   1.000
_cell.angle_alpha   90.00
_cell.angle_beta   90.00
_cell.angle_gamma   90.00
#
_symmetry.space_group_name_H-M   'P 1'
#
loop_
_entity.id
_entity.type
_entity.pdbx_description
1 polymer ?
#
loop_
_entity_poly.entity_id
_entity_poly.type
_entity_poly.pdbx_seq_one_letter_code
_entity_poly.pdbx_strand_id
1 'polypeptide(L)'
;DGKGLPFLHLKAGGSVCPPSHFTVDHRLHYLYQEGRTVFRYAVTNMSDDCALIAERNNLNKDNIAYVVPHQANMRIIEAVAKRLDLSMDQVMVNIEHFGNTSAATIPLALWENESKLKKGDNLIFTAFGAGFVHGASYYKWAYDGASVAAAAK
;
A
#
# COMPACT_ATOMS: atom_id res chain seq x y z
N ASP A 1 -2.98 -12.10 9.59
CA ASP A 1 -3.04 -12.46 11.03
C ASP A 1 -4.38 -12.02 11.60
N GLY A 2 -5.27 -13.01 11.89
CA GLY A 2 -6.60 -12.76 12.47
C GLY A 2 -6.60 -12.04 13.83
N LYS A 3 -5.47 -12.01 14.52
CA LYS A 3 -5.30 -11.25 15.78
C LYS A 3 -5.40 -9.72 15.56
N GLY A 4 -5.29 -9.26 14.33
CA GLY A 4 -5.45 -7.85 13.96
C GLY A 4 -6.90 -7.36 13.92
N LEU A 5 -7.87 -8.26 13.89
CA LEU A 5 -9.29 -7.93 13.79
C LEU A 5 -9.78 -6.86 14.80
N PRO A 6 -9.40 -6.89 16.10
CA PRO A 6 -9.86 -5.87 17.03
C PRO A 6 -9.38 -4.45 16.75
N PHE A 7 -8.34 -4.28 15.93
CA PHE A 7 -7.66 -2.99 15.72
C PHE A 7 -8.09 -2.26 14.44
N LEU A 8 -8.70 -2.99 13.48
CA LEU A 8 -9.17 -2.38 12.23
C LEU A 8 -10.33 -3.21 11.65
N HIS A 9 -11.56 -2.73 11.83
CA HIS A 9 -12.76 -3.45 11.40
C HIS A 9 -14.01 -2.57 11.35
N LEU A 10 -15.07 -3.10 10.73
CA LEU A 10 -16.44 -2.63 10.91
C LEU A 10 -17.14 -3.52 11.94
N LYS A 11 -17.73 -2.89 12.97
CA LYS A 11 -18.38 -3.62 14.08
C LYS A 11 -19.71 -4.25 13.69
N ALA A 12 -20.43 -3.63 12.75
CA ALA A 12 -21.73 -4.12 12.28
C ALA A 12 -21.86 -3.94 10.75
N GLY A 13 -22.87 -4.60 10.18
CA GLY A 13 -23.15 -4.56 8.75
C GLY A 13 -22.88 -5.88 8.02
N GLY A 14 -22.29 -6.87 8.73
CA GLY A 14 -22.07 -8.23 8.22
C GLY A 14 -22.97 -9.26 8.88
N SER A 15 -22.78 -10.54 8.52
CA SER A 15 -23.61 -11.66 9.01
C SER A 15 -23.48 -11.90 10.53
N VAL A 16 -22.32 -11.56 11.12
CA VAL A 16 -22.09 -11.70 12.58
C VAL A 16 -22.88 -10.67 13.38
N CYS A 17 -23.02 -9.47 12.87
CA CYS A 17 -23.79 -8.39 13.48
C CYS A 17 -24.57 -7.65 12.38
N PRO A 18 -25.75 -8.14 12.00
CA PRO A 18 -26.56 -7.54 10.94
C PRO A 18 -27.01 -6.10 11.27
N PRO A 19 -27.34 -5.30 10.26
CA PRO A 19 -27.89 -3.96 10.45
C PRO A 19 -29.20 -4.00 11.26
N SER A 20 -29.36 -3.05 12.18
CA SER A 20 -30.57 -2.83 12.97
C SER A 20 -30.63 -1.38 13.43
N HIS A 21 -31.77 -0.93 13.94
CA HIS A 21 -31.87 0.40 14.56
C HIS A 21 -30.82 0.58 15.65
N PHE A 22 -30.63 -0.43 16.49
CA PHE A 22 -29.59 -0.41 17.52
C PHE A 22 -28.18 -0.16 16.95
N THR A 23 -27.80 -0.89 15.90
CA THR A 23 -26.44 -0.77 15.34
C THR A 23 -26.23 0.58 14.64
N VAL A 24 -27.27 1.16 14.04
CA VAL A 24 -27.23 2.51 13.44
C VAL A 24 -27.11 3.58 14.51
N ASP A 25 -28.00 3.55 15.54
CA ASP A 25 -28.02 4.53 16.63
C ASP A 25 -26.71 4.54 17.41
N HIS A 26 -26.07 3.35 17.56
CA HIS A 26 -24.77 3.20 18.22
C HIS A 26 -23.56 3.38 17.30
N ARG A 27 -23.78 3.83 16.05
CA ARG A 27 -22.72 4.12 15.06
C ARG A 27 -21.77 2.96 14.80
N LEU A 28 -22.24 1.71 14.84
CA LEU A 28 -21.40 0.52 14.66
C LEU A 28 -21.02 0.25 13.20
N HIS A 29 -21.58 1.01 12.25
CA HIS A 29 -21.28 0.94 10.81
C HIS A 29 -20.10 1.80 10.38
N TYR A 30 -19.45 2.52 11.30
CA TYR A 30 -18.26 3.29 11.01
C TYR A 30 -17.00 2.42 11.14
N LEU A 31 -16.03 2.69 10.29
CA LEU A 31 -14.73 2.04 10.39
C LEU A 31 -14.09 2.36 11.75
N TYR A 32 -13.78 1.33 12.50
CA TYR A 32 -13.00 1.44 13.72
C TYR A 32 -11.53 1.18 13.41
N GLN A 33 -10.66 2.07 13.90
CA GLN A 33 -9.22 1.94 13.75
C GLN A 33 -8.50 2.37 15.02
N GLU A 34 -7.69 1.49 15.58
CA GLU A 34 -6.72 1.82 16.62
C GLU A 34 -5.41 2.24 15.95
N GLY A 35 -5.32 3.56 15.66
CA GLY A 35 -4.32 4.12 14.74
C GLY A 35 -2.86 3.82 15.11
N ARG A 36 -2.52 3.82 16.41
CA ARG A 36 -1.14 3.56 16.86
C ARG A 36 -0.70 2.12 16.58
N THR A 37 -1.55 1.16 16.88
CA THR A 37 -1.29 -0.27 16.62
C THR A 37 -1.25 -0.53 15.13
N VAL A 38 -2.25 -0.05 14.37
CA VAL A 38 -2.30 -0.20 12.91
C VAL A 38 -1.04 0.38 12.26
N PHE A 39 -0.62 1.60 12.65
CA PHE A 39 0.61 2.21 12.15
C PHE A 39 1.85 1.33 12.36
N ARG A 40 2.04 0.84 13.59
CA ARG A 40 3.20 0.00 13.92
C ARG A 40 3.21 -1.29 13.10
N TYR A 41 2.07 -1.98 13.00
CA TYR A 41 1.96 -3.20 12.21
C TYR A 41 2.17 -2.93 10.71
N ALA A 42 1.57 -1.87 10.17
CA ALA A 42 1.73 -1.51 8.77
C ALA A 42 3.20 -1.26 8.41
N VAL A 43 3.89 -0.40 9.17
CA VAL A 43 5.31 -0.08 8.92
C VAL A 43 6.18 -1.34 9.03
N THR A 44 5.99 -2.15 10.08
CA THR A 44 6.80 -3.35 10.27
C THR A 44 6.57 -4.37 9.15
N ASN A 45 5.33 -4.76 8.93
CA ASN A 45 5.03 -5.83 7.99
C ASN A 45 5.29 -5.44 6.53
N MET A 46 4.91 -4.23 6.10
CA MET A 46 5.20 -3.77 4.74
C MET A 46 6.70 -3.73 4.46
N SER A 47 7.50 -3.27 5.43
CA SER A 47 8.96 -3.23 5.28
C SER A 47 9.58 -4.63 5.26
N ASP A 48 9.13 -5.52 6.14
CA ASP A 48 9.63 -6.90 6.22
C ASP A 48 9.27 -7.68 4.94
N ASP A 49 8.06 -7.49 4.41
CA ASP A 49 7.63 -8.08 3.14
C ASP A 49 8.45 -7.55 1.95
N CYS A 50 8.74 -6.25 1.91
CA CYS A 50 9.61 -5.66 0.89
C CYS A 50 11.04 -6.21 0.97
N ALA A 51 11.61 -6.30 2.16
CA ALA A 51 12.95 -6.87 2.36
C ALA A 51 13.00 -8.33 1.90
N LEU A 52 11.99 -9.13 2.28
CA LEU A 52 11.89 -10.53 1.90
C LEU A 52 11.78 -10.72 0.37
N ILE A 53 10.93 -9.93 -0.30
CA ILE A 53 10.75 -10.04 -1.75
C ILE A 53 11.98 -9.53 -2.51
N ALA A 54 12.66 -8.50 -1.98
CA ALA A 54 13.92 -8.01 -2.53
C ALA A 54 15.02 -9.08 -2.43
N GLU A 55 15.21 -9.70 -1.28
CA GLU A 55 16.17 -10.79 -1.07
C GLU A 55 15.92 -11.94 -2.04
N ARG A 56 14.67 -12.41 -2.16
CA ARG A 56 14.28 -13.51 -3.05
C ARG A 56 14.57 -13.25 -4.53
N ASN A 57 14.66 -11.98 -4.93
CA ASN A 57 14.88 -11.58 -6.31
C ASN A 57 16.27 -10.95 -6.53
N ASN A 58 17.20 -11.06 -5.57
CA ASN A 58 18.53 -10.45 -5.60
C ASN A 58 18.49 -8.94 -5.86
N LEU A 59 17.50 -8.25 -5.27
CA LEU A 59 17.35 -6.81 -5.33
C LEU A 59 18.00 -6.14 -4.12
N ASN A 60 18.49 -4.93 -4.33
CA ASN A 60 19.01 -4.04 -3.31
C ASN A 60 18.58 -2.60 -3.64
N LYS A 61 18.90 -1.65 -2.77
CA LYS A 61 18.52 -0.24 -2.93
C LYS A 61 19.02 0.40 -4.24
N ASP A 62 20.12 -0.09 -4.81
CA ASP A 62 20.72 0.50 -6.00
C ASP A 62 20.06 0.00 -7.30
N ASN A 63 19.37 -1.14 -7.25
CA ASN A 63 18.70 -1.73 -8.39
C ASN A 63 17.16 -1.80 -8.28
N ILE A 64 16.58 -1.37 -7.15
CA ILE A 64 15.15 -1.09 -7.04
C ILE A 64 14.88 0.28 -7.65
N ALA A 65 14.12 0.32 -8.75
CA ALA A 65 13.75 1.59 -9.36
C ALA A 65 12.69 2.30 -8.50
N TYR A 66 11.61 1.60 -8.15
CA TYR A 66 10.55 2.17 -7.32
C TYR A 66 9.90 1.15 -6.40
N VAL A 67 9.51 1.63 -5.21
CA VAL A 67 8.51 1.00 -4.35
C VAL A 67 7.18 1.72 -4.55
N VAL A 68 6.11 0.95 -4.75
CA VAL A 68 4.74 1.46 -4.91
C VAL A 68 3.92 0.95 -3.71
N PRO A 69 3.88 1.71 -2.61
CA PRO A 69 3.16 1.31 -1.42
C PRO A 69 1.67 1.63 -1.53
N HIS A 70 0.85 0.89 -0.82
CA HIS A 70 -0.52 1.30 -0.52
C HIS A 70 -0.53 2.71 0.07
N GLN A 71 -1.33 3.60 -0.49
CA GLN A 71 -1.42 5.01 -0.10
C GLN A 71 -2.35 5.18 1.12
N ALA A 72 -1.94 4.61 2.26
CA ALA A 72 -2.74 4.63 3.49
C ALA A 72 -2.60 5.95 4.26
N ASN A 73 -1.36 6.40 4.43
CA ASN A 73 -0.97 7.57 5.21
C ASN A 73 0.48 7.93 4.88
N MET A 74 0.77 9.22 4.64
CA MET A 74 2.12 9.68 4.28
C MET A 74 3.18 9.24 5.30
N ARG A 75 2.88 9.30 6.59
CA ARG A 75 3.80 8.88 7.65
C ARG A 75 4.15 7.39 7.60
N ILE A 76 3.23 6.54 7.15
CA ILE A 76 3.51 5.10 6.93
C ILE A 76 4.45 4.95 5.74
N ILE A 77 4.19 5.64 4.64
CA ILE A 77 4.99 5.60 3.41
C ILE A 77 6.43 6.02 3.71
N GLU A 78 6.63 7.16 4.36
CA GLU A 78 7.94 7.66 4.78
C GLU A 78 8.68 6.69 5.72
N ALA A 79 7.95 6.10 6.68
CA ALA A 79 8.55 5.17 7.62
C ALA A 79 8.98 3.86 6.93
N VAL A 80 8.21 3.37 5.94
CA VAL A 80 8.58 2.21 5.12
C VAL A 80 9.83 2.53 4.28
N ALA A 81 9.85 3.67 3.57
CA ALA A 81 11.01 4.10 2.79
C ALA A 81 12.28 4.18 3.64
N LYS A 82 12.19 4.85 4.79
CA LYS A 82 13.30 4.97 5.75
C LYS A 82 13.81 3.62 6.24
N ARG A 83 12.92 2.68 6.53
CA ARG A 83 13.29 1.34 7.00
C ARG A 83 13.99 0.50 5.93
N LEU A 84 13.66 0.75 4.66
CA LEU A 84 14.27 0.11 3.49
C LEU A 84 15.55 0.82 3.01
N ASP A 85 15.96 1.90 3.66
CA ASP A 85 17.09 2.76 3.25
C ASP A 85 16.92 3.29 1.81
N LEU A 86 15.68 3.64 1.43
CA LEU A 86 15.33 4.20 0.13
C LEU A 86 15.10 5.71 0.24
N SER A 87 15.47 6.44 -0.82
CA SER A 87 15.08 7.84 -0.95
C SER A 87 13.60 7.95 -1.32
N MET A 88 12.96 9.07 -1.00
CA MET A 88 11.56 9.30 -1.41
C MET A 88 11.39 9.40 -2.93
N ASP A 89 12.45 9.69 -3.68
CA ASP A 89 12.44 9.66 -5.16
C ASP A 89 12.24 8.24 -5.72
N GLN A 90 12.53 7.21 -4.92
CA GLN A 90 12.30 5.81 -5.25
C GLN A 90 10.93 5.30 -4.76
N VAL A 91 10.07 6.19 -4.25
CA VAL A 91 8.74 5.83 -3.75
C VAL A 91 7.66 6.57 -4.53
N MET A 92 6.75 5.83 -5.13
CA MET A 92 5.60 6.44 -5.80
C MET A 92 4.58 6.90 -4.76
N VAL A 93 4.30 8.20 -4.76
CA VAL A 93 3.36 8.83 -3.83
C VAL A 93 2.34 9.63 -4.62
N ASN A 94 1.05 9.46 -4.28
CA ASN A 94 -0.05 10.25 -4.83
C ASN A 94 -1.20 10.45 -3.83
N ILE A 95 -0.96 10.13 -2.56
CA ILE A 95 -1.97 10.26 -1.50
C ILE A 95 -2.48 11.69 -1.36
N GLU A 96 -1.67 12.69 -1.68
CA GLU A 96 -2.06 14.10 -1.62
C GLU A 96 -3.15 14.45 -2.64
N HIS A 97 -3.17 13.75 -3.80
CA HIS A 97 -4.15 13.96 -4.87
C HIS A 97 -5.43 13.13 -4.67
N PHE A 98 -5.29 11.87 -4.26
CA PHE A 98 -6.39 10.90 -4.27
C PHE A 98 -6.80 10.41 -2.89
N GLY A 99 -5.99 10.66 -1.85
CA GLY A 99 -6.21 10.09 -0.52
C GLY A 99 -6.07 8.57 -0.51
N ASN A 100 -6.67 7.94 0.50
CA ASN A 100 -6.71 6.48 0.60
C ASN A 100 -7.91 5.91 -0.18
N THR A 101 -7.68 5.47 -1.39
CA THR A 101 -8.67 4.85 -2.28
C THR A 101 -8.72 3.31 -2.15
N SER A 102 -8.34 2.77 -0.98
CA SER A 102 -8.33 1.32 -0.70
C SER A 102 -7.52 0.53 -1.73
N ALA A 103 -8.10 -0.45 -2.41
CA ALA A 103 -7.41 -1.30 -3.39
C ALA A 103 -6.92 -0.52 -4.62
N ALA A 104 -7.51 0.63 -4.93
CA ALA A 104 -7.13 1.45 -6.07
C ALA A 104 -5.87 2.31 -5.83
N THR A 105 -5.33 2.38 -4.62
CA THR A 105 -4.19 3.24 -4.30
C THR A 105 -2.94 2.88 -5.10
N ILE A 106 -2.58 1.61 -5.20
CA ILE A 106 -1.41 1.13 -5.96
C ILE A 106 -1.62 1.34 -7.47
N PRO A 107 -2.72 0.92 -8.09
CA PRO A 107 -2.96 1.17 -9.52
C PRO A 107 -2.94 2.65 -9.89
N LEU A 108 -3.53 3.52 -9.06
CA LEU A 108 -3.54 4.97 -9.31
C LEU A 108 -2.14 5.58 -9.18
N ALA A 109 -1.36 5.17 -8.16
CA ALA A 109 0.01 5.64 -8.00
C ALA A 109 0.89 5.20 -9.19
N LEU A 110 0.70 3.97 -9.67
CA LEU A 110 1.40 3.45 -10.84
C LEU A 110 1.01 4.22 -12.11
N TRP A 111 -0.29 4.39 -12.36
CA TRP A 111 -0.80 5.11 -13.53
C TRP A 111 -0.27 6.55 -13.60
N GLU A 112 -0.29 7.29 -12.49
CA GLU A 112 0.19 8.67 -12.44
C GLU A 112 1.70 8.80 -12.70
N ASN A 113 2.47 7.77 -12.33
CA ASN A 113 3.92 7.74 -12.49
C ASN A 113 4.40 6.88 -13.68
N GLU A 114 3.51 6.30 -14.48
CA GLU A 114 3.84 5.38 -15.57
C GLU A 114 4.84 6.00 -16.58
N SER A 115 4.69 7.29 -16.88
CA SER A 115 5.58 7.99 -17.80
C SER A 115 7.04 8.05 -17.38
N LYS A 116 7.33 7.83 -16.09
CA LYS A 116 8.70 7.81 -15.54
C LYS A 116 9.36 6.44 -15.67
N LEU A 117 8.57 5.39 -15.88
CA LEU A 117 9.04 4.02 -15.90
C LEU A 117 9.76 3.67 -17.21
N LYS A 118 10.80 2.85 -17.07
CA LYS A 118 11.60 2.34 -18.18
C LYS A 118 11.54 0.83 -18.23
N LYS A 119 11.63 0.28 -19.43
CA LYS A 119 11.75 -1.16 -19.60
C LYS A 119 12.93 -1.72 -18.79
N GLY A 120 12.64 -2.70 -17.95
CA GLY A 120 13.62 -3.34 -17.08
C GLY A 120 13.64 -2.81 -15.65
N ASP A 121 12.92 -1.74 -15.32
CA ASP A 121 12.80 -1.22 -13.97
C ASP A 121 12.26 -2.29 -13.02
N ASN A 122 12.91 -2.41 -11.86
CA ASN A 122 12.48 -3.30 -10.79
C ASN A 122 11.53 -2.55 -9.86
N LEU A 123 10.30 -3.02 -9.76
CA LEU A 123 9.25 -2.43 -8.92
C LEU A 123 8.87 -3.38 -7.80
N ILE A 124 8.68 -2.85 -6.59
CA ILE A 124 8.11 -3.59 -5.47
C ILE A 124 6.79 -2.93 -5.07
N PHE A 125 5.71 -3.68 -5.11
CA PHE A 125 4.41 -3.25 -4.59
C PHE A 125 4.23 -3.81 -3.19
N THR A 126 3.71 -3.00 -2.26
CA THR A 126 3.45 -3.45 -0.89
C THR A 126 2.18 -2.83 -0.34
N ALA A 127 1.44 -3.63 0.42
CA ALA A 127 0.20 -3.19 1.04
C ALA A 127 -0.02 -3.81 2.41
N PHE A 128 -0.82 -3.13 3.20
CA PHE A 128 -1.32 -3.58 4.49
C PHE A 128 -2.80 -3.19 4.62
N GLY A 129 -3.60 -4.06 5.20
CA GLY A 129 -5.03 -3.82 5.39
C GLY A 129 -5.61 -4.57 6.58
N ALA A 130 -6.93 -4.41 6.71
CA ALA A 130 -7.70 -5.10 7.74
C ALA A 130 -7.53 -6.62 7.63
N GLY A 131 -7.48 -7.25 8.78
CA GLY A 131 -7.29 -8.69 8.84
C GLY A 131 -6.51 -9.11 10.08
N PHE A 132 -5.21 -8.82 10.34
CA PHE A 132 -4.42 -8.03 9.37
C PHE A 132 -4.00 -8.87 8.17
N VAL A 133 -4.00 -8.27 7.00
CA VAL A 133 -3.46 -8.82 5.78
C VAL A 133 -2.39 -7.88 5.25
N HIS A 134 -1.27 -8.43 4.82
CA HIS A 134 -0.17 -7.67 4.24
C HIS A 134 0.57 -8.52 3.20
N GLY A 135 1.37 -7.88 2.38
CA GLY A 135 2.18 -8.55 1.39
C GLY A 135 2.96 -7.60 0.51
N ALA A 136 3.93 -8.18 -0.18
CA ALA A 136 4.66 -7.51 -1.25
C ALA A 136 4.74 -8.38 -2.50
N SER A 137 4.88 -7.75 -3.65
CA SER A 137 5.11 -8.41 -4.93
C SER A 137 6.17 -7.66 -5.73
N TYR A 138 6.95 -8.41 -6.50
CA TYR A 138 7.98 -7.88 -7.36
C TYR A 138 7.53 -7.95 -8.83
N TYR A 139 7.80 -6.87 -9.57
CA TYR A 139 7.56 -6.79 -10.99
C TYR A 139 8.78 -6.21 -11.71
N LYS A 140 9.15 -6.81 -12.83
CA LYS A 140 10.07 -6.23 -13.77
C LYS A 140 9.29 -5.55 -14.88
N TRP A 141 9.42 -4.22 -15.01
CA TRP A 141 8.63 -3.44 -15.93
C TRP A 141 8.95 -3.79 -17.39
N ALA A 142 7.92 -3.92 -18.24
CA ALA A 142 8.07 -4.54 -19.56
C ALA A 142 8.30 -3.56 -20.72
N TYR A 143 8.05 -2.25 -20.53
CA TYR A 143 8.08 -1.25 -21.61
C TYR A 143 8.48 0.13 -21.09
N ASP A 144 8.73 1.08 -22.02
CA ASP A 144 9.03 2.47 -21.67
C ASP A 144 7.71 3.26 -21.55
N GLY A 145 7.39 3.75 -20.35
CA GLY A 145 6.14 4.46 -20.05
C GLY A 145 5.96 5.76 -20.86
N ALA A 146 7.05 6.46 -21.19
CA ALA A 146 7.01 7.64 -22.03
C ALA A 146 6.47 7.37 -23.45
N SER A 147 6.67 6.16 -23.99
CA SER A 147 6.16 5.76 -25.30
C SER A 147 4.64 5.56 -25.31
N VAL A 148 4.07 5.11 -24.21
CA VAL A 148 2.62 4.93 -24.04
C VAL A 148 1.93 6.29 -23.93
N ALA A 149 2.50 7.21 -23.17
CA ALA A 149 1.98 8.58 -23.05
C ALA A 149 2.02 9.36 -24.39
N ALA A 150 2.96 9.04 -25.27
CA ALA A 150 3.03 9.64 -26.63
C ALA A 150 2.00 9.03 -27.59
N ALA A 151 1.64 7.76 -27.43
CA ALA A 151 0.65 7.08 -28.27
C ALA A 151 -0.81 7.39 -27.88
N ALA A 152 -1.04 7.93 -26.68
CA ALA A 152 -2.37 8.29 -26.16
C ALA A 152 -2.79 9.74 -26.49
N LYS A 153 -1.95 10.53 -27.17
CA LYS A 153 -2.21 11.88 -27.67
C LYS A 153 -2.55 11.86 -29.15
#